data_c8cb75b9dceef245033bd35adc754bef
#
_entry.id   c8cb75b9dceef245033bd35adc754bef
#
_cell.length_a   1.000
_cell.length_b   1.000
_cell.length_c   1.000
_cell.angle_alpha   90.00
_cell.angle_beta   90.00
_cell.angle_gamma   90.00
#
_symmetry.space_group_name_H-M   'P 1'
#
loop_
_entity.id
_entity.type
_entity.pdbx_description
1 polymer ?
#
loop_
_entity_poly.entity_id
_entity_poly.type
_entity_poly.pdbx_seq_one_letter_code
_entity_poly.pdbx_strand_id
1 'polypeptide(L)'
;MKSENLLQVLLEIAKQELIQKPHLMIASWQSIMHQLKCYPQFQSVAAVKAYYDSLLPSNKKVLGMLVSNPNTDAERDAFKFLQKFIRGLDMSKLIRFLCFTTAMDVIVGNKLEVTFIKSEGFSSRPIAHTCGPVLELPSSYANYVELREEFTNILSRDGWEMDIM
;
A
#
# COMPACT_ATOMS: atom_id res chain seq x y z
N MET A 1 -13.34 3.24 51.77
CA MET A 1 -12.11 3.13 51.01
C MET A 1 -11.92 4.40 50.21
N LYS A 2 -10.88 5.13 50.48
CA LYS A 2 -10.75 6.56 50.23
C LYS A 2 -10.47 6.84 48.78
N SER A 3 -11.09 7.91 48.20
CA SER A 3 -10.92 8.38 46.82
C SER A 3 -9.46 8.67 46.44
N GLU A 4 -8.62 9.00 47.42
CA GLU A 4 -7.16 9.17 47.27
C GLU A 4 -6.44 7.91 46.72
N ASN A 5 -6.84 6.71 47.22
CA ASN A 5 -6.25 5.45 46.74
C ASN A 5 -6.60 5.16 45.27
N LEU A 6 -7.80 5.53 44.82
CA LEU A 6 -8.23 5.31 43.44
C LEU A 6 -7.44 6.22 42.48
N LEU A 7 -7.28 7.51 42.83
CA LEU A 7 -6.50 8.43 42.01
C LEU A 7 -5.04 8.01 41.88
N GLN A 8 -4.43 7.54 42.97
CA GLN A 8 -3.05 7.07 42.97
C GLN A 8 -2.87 5.82 42.10
N VAL A 9 -3.80 4.85 42.16
CA VAL A 9 -3.81 3.67 41.29
C VAL A 9 -3.97 4.06 39.82
N LEU A 10 -4.86 5.01 39.50
CA LEU A 10 -5.04 5.49 38.12
C LEU A 10 -3.78 6.19 37.59
N LEU A 11 -3.11 7.01 38.41
CA LEU A 11 -1.85 7.64 38.05
C LEU A 11 -0.72 6.64 37.80
N GLU A 12 -0.64 5.60 38.62
CA GLU A 12 0.34 4.52 38.45
C GLU A 12 0.12 3.74 37.13
N ILE A 13 -1.14 3.37 36.85
CA ILE A 13 -1.53 2.73 35.59
C ILE A 13 -1.20 3.64 34.41
N ALA A 14 -1.57 4.92 34.45
CA ALA A 14 -1.29 5.87 33.40
C ALA A 14 0.22 6.02 33.16
N LYS A 15 1.02 6.11 34.21
CA LYS A 15 2.50 6.15 34.12
C LYS A 15 3.06 4.87 33.47
N GLN A 16 2.55 3.72 33.86
CA GLN A 16 2.98 2.45 33.29
C GLN A 16 2.65 2.37 31.79
N GLU A 17 1.43 2.70 31.40
CA GLU A 17 0.96 2.57 30.03
C GLU A 17 1.55 3.65 29.10
N LEU A 18 1.59 4.90 29.56
CA LEU A 18 1.96 6.04 28.71
C LEU A 18 3.47 6.34 28.71
N ILE A 19 4.22 5.92 29.74
CA ILE A 19 5.64 6.25 29.89
C ILE A 19 6.48 4.99 29.89
N GLN A 20 6.23 4.04 30.80
CA GLN A 20 7.15 2.92 31.02
C GLN A 20 7.12 1.91 29.87
N LYS A 21 5.96 1.48 29.39
CA LYS A 21 5.86 0.53 28.28
C LYS A 21 6.45 1.08 26.98
N PRO A 22 6.10 2.31 26.54
CA PRO A 22 6.74 2.90 25.35
C PRO A 22 8.26 3.06 25.52
N HIS A 23 8.73 3.44 26.71
CA HIS A 23 10.16 3.58 26.98
C HIS A 23 10.92 2.25 26.85
N LEU A 24 10.38 1.16 27.39
CA LEU A 24 10.98 -0.16 27.25
C LEU A 24 11.03 -0.62 25.79
N MET A 25 9.97 -0.37 25.01
CA MET A 25 9.96 -0.67 23.58
C MET A 25 11.01 0.16 22.82
N ILE A 26 11.08 1.46 23.08
CA ILE A 26 12.07 2.35 22.47
C ILE A 26 13.49 1.90 22.85
N ALA A 27 13.74 1.56 24.12
CA ALA A 27 15.03 1.09 24.57
C ALA A 27 15.45 -0.23 23.91
N SER A 28 14.52 -1.17 23.70
CA SER A 28 14.80 -2.43 23.00
C SER A 28 15.16 -2.24 21.52
N TRP A 29 14.67 -1.17 20.89
CA TRP A 29 14.99 -0.81 19.49
C TRP A 29 16.23 0.07 19.35
N GLN A 30 16.80 0.53 20.48
CA GLN A 30 17.86 1.53 20.47
C GLN A 30 19.10 1.08 19.67
N SER A 31 19.48 -0.20 19.75
CA SER A 31 20.62 -0.74 18.99
C SER A 31 20.36 -0.75 17.49
N ILE A 32 19.13 -1.10 17.07
CA ILE A 32 18.70 -1.07 15.65
C ILE A 32 18.65 0.36 15.16
N MET A 33 18.07 1.27 15.94
CA MET A 33 18.00 2.69 15.60
C MET A 33 19.39 3.34 15.51
N HIS A 34 20.35 2.88 16.33
CA HIS A 34 21.73 3.34 16.24
C HIS A 34 22.39 2.93 14.91
N GLN A 35 22.13 1.71 14.44
CA GLN A 35 22.62 1.25 13.15
C GLN A 35 21.99 2.04 11.99
N LEU A 36 20.70 2.37 12.08
CA LEU A 36 20.02 3.18 11.07
C LEU A 36 20.64 4.58 10.91
N LYS A 37 21.15 5.18 11.99
CA LYS A 37 21.83 6.48 11.93
C LYS A 37 23.10 6.48 11.09
N CYS A 38 23.68 5.31 10.77
CA CYS A 38 24.82 5.21 9.87
C CYS A 38 24.42 5.51 8.40
N TYR A 39 23.13 5.43 8.06
CA TYR A 39 22.66 5.73 6.72
C TYR A 39 22.28 7.21 6.59
N PRO A 40 22.71 7.91 5.51
CA PRO A 40 22.49 9.34 5.33
C PRO A 40 21.01 9.77 5.44
N GLN A 41 20.08 8.92 4.93
CA GLN A 41 18.66 9.18 4.95
C GLN A 41 18.02 9.18 6.35
N PHE A 42 18.72 8.69 7.39
CA PHE A 42 18.21 8.63 8.77
C PHE A 42 18.95 9.54 9.75
N GLN A 43 19.86 10.40 9.26
CA GLN A 43 20.68 11.26 10.12
C GLN A 43 19.93 12.48 10.67
N SER A 44 18.84 12.90 10.05
CA SER A 44 18.02 14.02 10.49
C SER A 44 16.57 13.88 10.08
N VAL A 45 15.67 14.59 10.74
CA VAL A 45 14.25 14.65 10.36
C VAL A 45 14.08 15.13 8.91
N ALA A 46 14.87 16.10 8.48
CA ALA A 46 14.84 16.59 7.11
C ALA A 46 15.26 15.51 6.10
N ALA A 47 16.29 14.72 6.42
CA ALA A 47 16.76 13.62 5.60
C ALA A 47 15.70 12.49 5.50
N VAL A 48 15.07 12.13 6.62
CA VAL A 48 13.97 11.14 6.65
C VAL A 48 12.81 11.62 5.78
N LYS A 49 12.42 12.90 5.92
CA LYS A 49 11.36 13.48 5.11
C LYS A 49 11.70 13.45 3.61
N ALA A 50 12.89 13.89 3.24
CA ALA A 50 13.36 13.88 1.85
C ALA A 50 13.39 12.44 1.28
N TYR A 51 13.81 11.47 2.09
CA TYR A 51 13.75 10.06 1.70
C TYR A 51 12.31 9.58 1.46
N TYR A 52 11.40 9.86 2.40
CA TYR A 52 9.97 9.54 2.24
C TYR A 52 9.39 10.21 0.99
N ASP A 53 9.64 11.51 0.80
CA ASP A 53 9.18 12.24 -0.39
C ASP A 53 9.70 11.62 -1.70
N SER A 54 10.91 11.05 -1.68
CA SER A 54 11.48 10.34 -2.84
C SER A 54 10.74 9.04 -3.20
N LEU A 55 10.10 8.41 -2.21
CA LEU A 55 9.30 7.19 -2.38
C LEU A 55 7.86 7.46 -2.83
N LEU A 56 7.42 8.72 -2.81
CA LEU A 56 6.06 9.07 -3.23
C LEU A 56 5.82 8.62 -4.68
N PRO A 57 4.62 8.09 -4.97
CA PRO A 57 4.29 7.61 -6.29
C PRO A 57 4.16 8.74 -7.30
N SER A 58 4.42 8.41 -8.56
CA SER A 58 3.97 9.19 -9.71
C SER A 58 3.47 8.22 -10.77
N ASN A 59 2.57 8.68 -11.63
CA ASN A 59 2.05 7.83 -12.70
C ASN A 59 3.18 7.19 -13.52
N LYS A 60 4.26 7.96 -13.80
CA LYS A 60 5.44 7.45 -14.52
C LYS A 60 6.16 6.35 -13.74
N LYS A 61 6.38 6.52 -12.45
CA LYS A 61 7.03 5.51 -11.60
C LYS A 61 6.19 4.24 -11.53
N VAL A 62 4.88 4.36 -11.26
CA VAL A 62 3.97 3.22 -11.16
C VAL A 62 3.86 2.47 -12.48
N LEU A 63 3.77 3.18 -13.62
CA LEU A 63 3.78 2.54 -14.93
C LEU A 63 5.10 1.81 -15.22
N GLY A 64 6.23 2.35 -14.75
CA GLY A 64 7.55 1.71 -14.90
C GLY A 64 7.72 0.44 -14.05
N MET A 65 6.90 0.26 -13.00
CA MET A 65 6.90 -0.96 -12.19
C MET A 65 6.10 -2.10 -12.81
N LEU A 66 5.18 -1.81 -13.73
CA LEU A 66 4.32 -2.83 -14.32
C LEU A 66 5.14 -3.78 -15.19
N VAL A 67 5.08 -5.06 -14.84
CA VAL A 67 5.68 -6.14 -15.62
C VAL A 67 4.58 -7.11 -16.02
N SER A 68 4.45 -7.38 -17.31
CA SER A 68 3.42 -8.28 -17.82
C SER A 68 3.91 -8.97 -19.08
N ASN A 69 3.39 -10.17 -19.33
CA ASN A 69 3.65 -10.94 -20.55
C ASN A 69 2.30 -11.41 -21.17
N PRO A 70 1.56 -10.49 -21.84
CA PRO A 70 0.28 -10.84 -22.46
C PRO A 70 0.46 -11.73 -23.67
N ASN A 71 -0.26 -12.85 -23.71
CA ASN A 71 -0.19 -13.86 -24.78
C ASN A 71 -1.29 -13.69 -25.84
N THR A 72 -2.41 -13.07 -25.49
CA THR A 72 -3.56 -12.87 -26.38
C THR A 72 -3.81 -11.39 -26.66
N ASP A 73 -4.59 -11.08 -27.69
CA ASP A 73 -5.00 -9.70 -27.99
C ASP A 73 -5.84 -9.11 -26.88
N ALA A 74 -6.76 -9.90 -26.30
CA ALA A 74 -7.58 -9.48 -25.17
C ALA A 74 -6.73 -9.08 -23.95
N GLU A 75 -5.69 -9.85 -23.62
CA GLU A 75 -4.74 -9.53 -22.55
C GLU A 75 -3.93 -8.26 -22.87
N ARG A 76 -3.49 -8.10 -24.11
CA ARG A 76 -2.80 -6.88 -24.56
C ARG A 76 -3.67 -5.64 -24.42
N ASP A 77 -4.95 -5.74 -24.75
CA ASP A 77 -5.89 -4.62 -24.65
C ASP A 77 -6.24 -4.33 -23.19
N ALA A 78 -6.49 -5.35 -22.36
CA ALA A 78 -6.68 -5.17 -20.93
C ALA A 78 -5.47 -4.48 -20.27
N PHE A 79 -4.24 -4.85 -20.63
CA PHE A 79 -3.02 -4.20 -20.14
C PHE A 79 -2.90 -2.74 -20.60
N LYS A 80 -3.22 -2.44 -21.86
CA LYS A 80 -3.27 -1.05 -22.35
C LYS A 80 -4.33 -0.22 -21.60
N PHE A 81 -5.50 -0.81 -21.30
CA PHE A 81 -6.55 -0.14 -20.53
C PHE A 81 -6.08 0.15 -19.11
N LEU A 82 -5.41 -0.79 -18.44
CA LEU A 82 -4.81 -0.56 -17.13
C LEU A 82 -3.77 0.58 -17.17
N GLN A 83 -2.87 0.56 -18.12
CA GLN A 83 -1.88 1.64 -18.29
C GLN A 83 -2.55 3.00 -18.54
N LYS A 84 -3.61 3.04 -19.35
CA LYS A 84 -4.40 4.25 -19.60
C LYS A 84 -5.08 4.74 -18.33
N PHE A 85 -5.63 3.83 -17.53
CA PHE A 85 -6.26 4.14 -16.25
C PHE A 85 -5.24 4.78 -15.30
N ILE A 86 -4.09 4.16 -15.08
CA ILE A 86 -3.04 4.68 -14.20
C ILE A 86 -2.56 6.06 -14.64
N ARG A 87 -2.41 6.32 -15.94
CA ARG A 87 -2.03 7.65 -16.46
C ARG A 87 -3.02 8.75 -16.10
N GLY A 88 -4.30 8.42 -15.95
CA GLY A 88 -5.37 9.35 -15.62
C GLY A 88 -5.63 9.53 -14.12
N LEU A 89 -4.92 8.83 -13.24
CA LEU A 89 -5.10 8.95 -11.80
C LEU A 89 -4.47 10.24 -11.26
N ASP A 90 -5.19 10.92 -10.37
CA ASP A 90 -4.62 11.93 -9.47
C ASP A 90 -3.81 11.25 -8.35
N MET A 91 -3.07 12.05 -7.57
CA MET A 91 -2.19 11.53 -6.51
C MET A 91 -2.94 10.69 -5.47
N SER A 92 -4.12 11.12 -5.04
CA SER A 92 -4.91 10.40 -4.03
C SER A 92 -5.34 9.02 -4.53
N LYS A 93 -5.86 8.96 -5.76
CA LYS A 93 -6.25 7.69 -6.37
C LYS A 93 -5.06 6.80 -6.71
N LEU A 94 -3.91 7.39 -7.06
CA LEU A 94 -2.68 6.66 -7.32
C LEU A 94 -2.15 5.99 -6.05
N ILE A 95 -2.19 6.68 -4.92
CA ILE A 95 -1.88 6.12 -3.60
C ILE A 95 -2.85 4.96 -3.28
N ARG A 96 -4.16 5.16 -3.47
CA ARG A 96 -5.14 4.08 -3.27
C ARG A 96 -4.89 2.88 -4.18
N PHE A 97 -4.50 3.10 -5.42
CA PHE A 97 -4.12 2.02 -6.33
C PHE A 97 -2.91 1.23 -5.82
N LEU A 98 -1.87 1.91 -5.32
CA LEU A 98 -0.72 1.26 -4.68
C LEU A 98 -1.12 0.50 -3.41
N CYS A 99 -1.90 1.11 -2.53
CA CYS A 99 -2.42 0.43 -1.35
C CYS A 99 -3.19 -0.84 -1.71
N PHE A 100 -4.03 -0.79 -2.75
CA PHE A 100 -4.75 -1.96 -3.23
C PHE A 100 -3.81 -3.05 -3.76
N THR A 101 -2.77 -2.69 -4.52
CA THR A 101 -1.92 -3.66 -5.20
C THR A 101 -0.71 -4.12 -4.40
N THR A 102 -0.24 -3.33 -3.43
CA THR A 102 1.01 -3.58 -2.69
C THR A 102 0.87 -3.45 -1.17
N ALA A 103 -0.31 -3.08 -0.66
CA ALA A 103 -0.57 -2.70 0.74
C ALA A 103 0.29 -1.51 1.23
N MET A 104 0.86 -0.71 0.34
CA MET A 104 1.74 0.42 0.67
C MET A 104 1.26 1.70 -0.03
N ASP A 105 1.42 2.83 0.62
CA ASP A 105 1.12 4.17 0.09
C ASP A 105 2.31 4.80 -0.65
N VAL A 106 3.49 4.18 -0.57
CA VAL A 106 4.74 4.58 -1.20
C VAL A 106 5.34 3.45 -2.04
N ILE A 107 6.26 3.80 -2.94
CA ILE A 107 6.97 2.83 -3.78
C ILE A 107 8.19 2.30 -3.00
N VAL A 108 8.11 1.07 -2.50
CA VAL A 108 9.23 0.37 -1.84
C VAL A 108 9.86 -0.66 -2.78
N GLY A 109 9.06 -1.30 -3.63
CA GLY A 109 9.53 -2.26 -4.64
C GLY A 109 9.73 -1.62 -6.01
N ASN A 110 10.29 -2.39 -6.93
CA ASN A 110 10.52 -1.97 -8.31
C ASN A 110 9.68 -2.74 -9.34
N LYS A 111 8.84 -3.67 -8.89
CA LYS A 111 8.05 -4.56 -9.76
C LYS A 111 6.63 -4.73 -9.21
N LEU A 112 5.65 -4.59 -10.08
CA LEU A 112 4.26 -5.04 -9.90
C LEU A 112 3.93 -5.94 -11.08
N GLU A 113 3.79 -7.22 -10.83
CA GLU A 113 3.47 -8.20 -11.85
C GLU A 113 1.98 -8.15 -12.19
N VAL A 114 1.65 -8.10 -13.47
CA VAL A 114 0.26 -8.16 -13.96
C VAL A 114 0.08 -9.47 -14.71
N THR A 115 -0.74 -10.35 -14.15
CA THR A 115 -1.16 -11.61 -14.75
C THR A 115 -2.59 -11.50 -15.23
N PHE A 116 -3.02 -12.41 -16.11
CA PHE A 116 -4.36 -12.36 -16.70
C PHE A 116 -5.17 -13.56 -16.29
N ILE A 117 -6.42 -13.31 -15.92
CA ILE A 117 -7.40 -14.36 -15.63
C ILE A 117 -8.49 -14.36 -16.68
N LYS A 118 -8.87 -15.58 -17.12
CA LYS A 118 -10.06 -15.81 -17.93
C LYS A 118 -11.19 -16.09 -16.95
N SER A 119 -11.91 -15.07 -16.57
CA SER A 119 -13.07 -15.23 -15.71
C SER A 119 -14.34 -14.88 -16.49
N GLU A 120 -15.35 -15.72 -16.37
CA GLU A 120 -16.66 -15.51 -16.94
C GLU A 120 -17.65 -15.18 -15.81
N GLY A 121 -18.53 -14.21 -16.05
CA GLY A 121 -19.59 -13.85 -15.12
C GLY A 121 -19.20 -12.89 -14.00
N PHE A 122 -19.97 -12.89 -12.90
CA PHE A 122 -19.87 -11.94 -11.79
C PHE A 122 -18.56 -12.02 -10.96
N SER A 123 -17.73 -13.05 -11.19
CA SER A 123 -16.45 -13.25 -10.49
C SER A 123 -15.25 -12.59 -11.19
N SER A 124 -15.47 -11.90 -12.31
CA SER A 124 -14.44 -11.28 -13.11
C SER A 124 -14.02 -9.93 -12.52
N ARG A 125 -13.24 -9.96 -11.44
CA ARG A 125 -12.71 -8.73 -10.79
C ARG A 125 -11.20 -8.79 -10.66
N PRO A 126 -10.51 -7.63 -10.70
CA PRO A 126 -9.10 -7.56 -10.36
C PRO A 126 -8.85 -8.06 -8.93
N ILE A 127 -7.86 -8.94 -8.79
CA ILE A 127 -7.42 -9.48 -7.48
C ILE A 127 -5.98 -9.06 -7.27
N ALA A 128 -5.67 -8.51 -6.09
CA ALA A 128 -4.33 -8.10 -5.74
C ALA A 128 -3.76 -8.99 -4.64
N HIS A 129 -2.55 -9.52 -4.88
CA HIS A 129 -1.77 -10.30 -3.91
C HIS A 129 -0.64 -9.41 -3.38
N THR A 130 -0.83 -8.89 -2.18
CA THR A 130 0.06 -7.87 -1.61
C THR A 130 1.37 -8.42 -1.05
N CYS A 131 1.42 -9.69 -0.67
CA CYS A 131 2.63 -10.35 -0.14
C CYS A 131 3.72 -10.58 -1.21
N GLY A 132 3.31 -10.74 -2.49
CA GLY A 132 4.22 -10.71 -3.61
C GLY A 132 3.49 -9.90 -4.68
N PRO A 133 3.83 -8.63 -4.93
CA PRO A 133 2.97 -7.67 -5.62
C PRO A 133 2.57 -8.16 -7.02
N VAL A 134 1.46 -8.91 -7.07
CA VAL A 134 0.84 -9.45 -8.28
C VAL A 134 -0.58 -8.91 -8.38
N LEU A 135 -0.94 -8.40 -9.54
CA LEU A 135 -2.28 -8.00 -9.90
C LEU A 135 -2.83 -8.98 -10.95
N GLU A 136 -3.82 -9.77 -10.57
CA GLU A 136 -4.60 -10.57 -11.52
C GLU A 136 -5.64 -9.69 -12.18
N LEU A 137 -5.55 -9.55 -13.49
CA LEU A 137 -6.41 -8.69 -14.28
C LEU A 137 -7.31 -9.54 -15.18
N PRO A 138 -8.64 -9.38 -15.13
CA PRO A 138 -9.52 -9.99 -16.12
C PRO A 138 -9.13 -9.57 -17.53
N SER A 139 -9.07 -10.52 -18.46
CA SER A 139 -8.83 -10.24 -19.87
C SER A 139 -10.13 -10.01 -20.67
N SER A 140 -11.28 -10.12 -20.01
CA SER A 140 -12.61 -10.09 -20.64
C SER A 140 -13.20 -8.69 -20.80
N TYR A 141 -12.47 -7.61 -20.47
CA TYR A 141 -12.96 -6.23 -20.64
C TYR A 141 -13.27 -5.92 -22.10
N ALA A 142 -14.54 -5.61 -22.39
CA ALA A 142 -14.95 -5.23 -23.73
C ALA A 142 -14.38 -3.86 -24.16
N ASN A 143 -14.12 -2.97 -23.20
CA ASN A 143 -13.60 -1.63 -23.48
C ASN A 143 -12.98 -0.98 -22.22
N TYR A 144 -12.32 0.17 -22.44
CA TYR A 144 -11.67 0.94 -21.36
C TYR A 144 -12.66 1.45 -20.29
N VAL A 145 -13.91 1.73 -20.66
CA VAL A 145 -14.90 2.30 -19.72
C VAL A 145 -15.22 1.28 -18.63
N GLU A 146 -15.40 0.04 -19.00
CA GLU A 146 -15.68 -1.07 -18.09
C GLU A 146 -14.55 -1.25 -17.05
N LEU A 147 -13.29 -1.35 -17.50
CA LEU A 147 -12.14 -1.42 -16.60
C LEU A 147 -12.08 -0.19 -15.66
N ARG A 148 -12.28 1.01 -16.22
CA ARG A 148 -12.22 2.26 -15.44
C ARG A 148 -13.29 2.28 -14.34
N GLU A 149 -14.50 1.89 -14.64
CA GLU A 149 -15.61 1.85 -13.67
C GLU A 149 -15.32 0.85 -12.56
N GLU A 150 -14.82 -0.33 -12.90
CA GLU A 150 -14.47 -1.34 -11.92
C GLU A 150 -13.37 -0.89 -10.98
N PHE A 151 -12.25 -0.41 -11.51
CA PHE A 151 -11.18 0.15 -10.66
C PHE A 151 -11.64 1.37 -9.87
N THR A 152 -12.49 2.23 -10.43
CA THR A 152 -13.04 3.37 -9.68
C THR A 152 -13.86 2.88 -8.49
N ASN A 153 -14.68 1.85 -8.67
CA ASN A 153 -15.46 1.24 -7.59
C ASN A 153 -14.56 0.58 -6.53
N ILE A 154 -13.50 -0.13 -6.94
CA ILE A 154 -12.53 -0.73 -6.02
C ILE A 154 -11.84 0.38 -5.20
N LEU A 155 -11.35 1.41 -5.85
CA LEU A 155 -10.58 2.48 -5.20
C LEU A 155 -11.45 3.46 -4.38
N SER A 156 -12.78 3.44 -4.54
CA SER A 156 -13.69 4.29 -3.76
C SER A 156 -14.09 3.69 -2.41
N ARG A 157 -13.82 2.41 -2.16
CA ARG A 157 -14.15 1.75 -0.90
C ARG A 157 -13.23 2.23 0.22
N ASP A 158 -13.80 2.53 1.40
CA ASP A 158 -13.06 3.03 2.57
C ASP A 158 -12.35 1.92 3.38
N GLY A 159 -12.55 0.67 3.05
CA GLY A 159 -11.85 -0.47 3.66
C GLY A 159 -11.69 -1.59 2.65
N TRP A 160 -10.49 -2.13 2.55
CA TRP A 160 -10.27 -3.40 1.87
C TRP A 160 -10.19 -4.48 2.94
N GLU A 161 -11.10 -5.45 2.88
CA GLU A 161 -10.93 -6.69 3.62
C GLU A 161 -9.71 -7.40 3.01
N MET A 162 -8.63 -7.44 3.78
CA MET A 162 -7.49 -8.29 3.45
C MET A 162 -7.87 -9.70 3.91
N ASP A 163 -8.24 -10.56 2.99
CA ASP A 163 -8.34 -11.99 3.25
C ASP A 163 -6.94 -12.51 3.58
N ILE A 164 -6.67 -12.64 4.87
CA ILE A 164 -5.50 -13.36 5.37
C ILE A 164 -5.88 -14.84 5.28
N MET A 165 -5.50 -15.47 4.17
CA MET A 165 -5.52 -16.93 4.08
C MET A 165 -4.21 -17.50 4.64
#